data_8f3b07a126bf6beb126118c0f108d736
#
_entry.id   8f3b07a126bf6beb126118c0f108d736
#
_cell.length_a   1.000
_cell.length_b   1.000
_cell.length_c   1.000
_cell.angle_alpha   90.00
_cell.angle_beta   90.00
_cell.angle_gamma   90.00
#
_symmetry.space_group_name_H-M   'P 1'
#
loop_
_entity.id
_entity.type
_entity.pdbx_description
1 polymer ?
#
loop_
_entity_poly.entity_id
_entity_poly.type
_entity_poly.pdbx_seq_one_letter_code
_entity_poly.pdbx_strand_id
1 'polypeptide(L)'
;MTPVWHKSCTGHFKGSHDGWGAIIKSFARKVITENPANCPITDAQSLYIAARDHFKEGVFFFCSKEDNDSKCERFGLDERKRQSKRIDGTLRLHQFSPIEGNTTHLRVKETSYDDYWPRMQSVQIGVKNSLQTDL
;
A
#
# COMPACT_ATOMS: atom_id res chain seq x y z
N MET A 1 12.97 2.40 17.35
CA MET A 1 11.69 3.08 16.99
C MET A 1 10.78 2.03 16.36
N THR A 2 9.66 1.72 16.97
CA THR A 2 8.73 0.70 16.44
C THR A 2 7.88 1.32 15.34
N PRO A 3 7.84 0.74 14.13
CA PRO A 3 7.05 1.27 13.03
C PRO A 3 5.56 1.18 13.36
N VAL A 4 4.81 2.22 13.01
CA VAL A 4 3.36 2.28 13.14
C VAL A 4 2.77 2.57 11.77
N TRP A 5 1.88 1.69 11.30
CA TRP A 5 1.16 1.89 10.05
C TRP A 5 -0.21 2.48 10.32
N HIS A 6 -0.53 3.53 9.59
CA HIS A 6 -1.84 4.16 9.62
C HIS A 6 -2.61 3.81 8.34
N LYS A 7 -3.85 3.37 8.53
CA LYS A 7 -4.79 3.15 7.43
C LYS A 7 -5.88 4.22 7.52
N SER A 8 -6.08 4.94 6.43
CA SER A 8 -7.15 5.92 6.34
C SER A 8 -8.53 5.28 6.14
N CYS A 9 -9.56 5.97 6.59
CA CYS A 9 -10.92 5.68 6.19
C CYS A 9 -11.12 5.95 4.70
N THR A 10 -11.92 5.14 4.04
CA THR A 10 -12.30 5.36 2.64
C THR A 10 -12.93 6.74 2.49
N GLY A 11 -12.37 7.56 1.60
CA GLY A 11 -12.89 8.91 1.27
C GLY A 11 -12.54 10.04 2.25
N HIS A 12 -11.84 9.77 3.35
CA HIS A 12 -11.51 10.77 4.38
C HIS A 12 -10.03 11.10 4.53
N PHE A 13 -9.17 10.44 3.80
CA PHE A 13 -7.73 10.68 3.87
C PHE A 13 -7.34 11.82 2.92
N LYS A 14 -7.47 13.05 3.41
CA LYS A 14 -7.05 14.26 2.70
C LYS A 14 -5.62 14.59 3.11
N GLY A 15 -4.65 14.08 2.37
CA GLY A 15 -3.24 14.37 2.59
C GLY A 15 -2.58 14.97 1.34
N SER A 16 -1.36 15.43 1.48
CA SER A 16 -0.56 15.95 0.36
C SER A 16 -0.41 14.93 -0.78
N HIS A 17 -0.41 13.64 -0.49
CA HIS A 17 -0.35 12.55 -1.47
C HIS A 17 -1.60 12.48 -2.36
N ASP A 18 -2.81 12.79 -1.84
CA ASP A 18 -4.02 12.87 -2.65
C ASP A 18 -3.95 14.06 -3.63
N GLY A 19 -3.42 15.19 -3.15
CA GLY A 19 -3.17 16.35 -3.98
C GLY A 19 -2.21 16.04 -5.13
N TRP A 20 -1.09 15.40 -4.85
CA TRP A 20 -0.12 14.97 -5.87
C TRP A 20 -0.73 13.97 -6.85
N GLY A 21 -1.49 12.99 -6.37
CA GLY A 21 -2.20 12.04 -7.23
C GLY A 21 -3.19 12.72 -8.19
N ALA A 22 -3.92 13.73 -7.71
CA ALA A 22 -4.84 14.52 -8.53
C ALA A 22 -4.11 15.37 -9.58
N ILE A 23 -3.00 16.01 -9.20
CA ILE A 23 -2.16 16.84 -10.10
C ILE A 23 -1.61 15.98 -11.23
N ILE A 24 -1.02 14.79 -10.94
CA ILE A 24 -0.46 13.90 -11.95
C ILE A 24 -1.55 13.39 -12.90
N LYS A 25 -2.71 12.99 -12.37
CA LYS A 25 -3.85 12.54 -13.20
C LYS A 25 -4.37 13.66 -14.10
N SER A 26 -4.45 14.89 -13.58
CA SER A 26 -4.87 16.06 -14.35
C SER A 26 -3.87 16.39 -15.47
N PHE A 27 -2.58 16.37 -15.16
CA PHE A 27 -1.50 16.53 -16.13
C PHE A 27 -1.57 15.48 -17.23
N ALA A 28 -1.65 14.20 -16.87
CA ALA A 28 -1.74 13.11 -17.84
C ALA A 28 -2.96 13.28 -18.77
N ARG A 29 -4.13 13.59 -18.19
CA ARG A 29 -5.36 13.85 -18.98
C ARG A 29 -5.17 14.99 -19.94
N LYS A 30 -4.57 16.11 -19.51
CA LYS A 30 -4.32 17.27 -20.35
C LYS A 30 -3.41 16.89 -21.54
N VAL A 31 -2.29 16.24 -21.30
CA VAL A 31 -1.35 15.82 -22.34
C VAL A 31 -2.00 14.89 -23.36
N ILE A 32 -2.80 13.94 -22.92
CA ILE A 32 -3.52 13.00 -23.78
C ILE A 32 -4.56 13.74 -24.64
N THR A 33 -5.29 14.70 -24.03
CA THR A 33 -6.36 15.42 -24.74
C THR A 33 -5.83 16.43 -25.75
N GLU A 34 -4.70 17.08 -25.45
CA GLU A 34 -4.09 18.08 -26.35
C GLU A 34 -3.36 17.45 -27.55
N ASN A 35 -2.90 16.21 -27.43
CA ASN A 35 -2.15 15.52 -28.48
C ASN A 35 -2.66 14.09 -28.76
N PRO A 36 -3.91 13.91 -29.15
CA PRO A 36 -4.50 12.57 -29.27
C PRO A 36 -3.84 11.70 -30.36
N ALA A 37 -3.36 12.33 -31.45
CA ALA A 37 -2.73 11.62 -32.56
C ALA A 37 -1.27 11.21 -32.28
N ASN A 38 -0.57 11.97 -31.45
CA ASN A 38 0.84 11.74 -31.08
C ASN A 38 1.02 11.80 -29.57
N CYS A 39 0.17 11.08 -28.84
CA CYS A 39 0.20 11.09 -27.39
C CYS A 39 1.52 10.51 -26.86
N PRO A 40 2.33 11.30 -26.12
CA PRO A 40 3.57 10.79 -25.55
C PRO A 40 3.37 9.87 -24.34
N ILE A 41 2.15 9.76 -23.81
CA ILE A 41 1.80 8.93 -22.67
C ILE A 41 0.93 7.76 -23.14
N THR A 42 1.56 6.61 -23.33
CA THR A 42 0.91 5.37 -23.78
C THR A 42 0.88 4.28 -22.72
N ASP A 43 1.77 4.36 -21.72
CA ASP A 43 1.96 3.38 -20.67
C ASP A 43 2.49 4.02 -19.39
N ALA A 44 2.72 3.21 -18.37
CA ALA A 44 3.21 3.68 -17.07
C ALA A 44 4.62 4.25 -17.13
N GLN A 45 5.48 3.73 -18.01
CA GLN A 45 6.86 4.21 -18.16
C GLN A 45 6.90 5.58 -18.82
N SER A 46 6.15 5.77 -19.89
CA SER A 46 6.04 7.06 -20.56
C SER A 46 5.38 8.13 -19.69
N LEU A 47 4.38 7.76 -18.88
CA LEU A 47 3.83 8.64 -17.84
C LEU A 47 4.87 9.03 -16.79
N TYR A 48 5.68 8.07 -16.32
CA TYR A 48 6.78 8.35 -15.39
C TYR A 48 7.77 9.36 -15.96
N ILE A 49 8.21 9.15 -17.20
CA ILE A 49 9.15 10.06 -17.87
C ILE A 49 8.55 11.47 -18.01
N ALA A 50 7.32 11.56 -18.52
CA ALA A 50 6.63 12.83 -18.70
C ALA A 50 6.40 13.58 -17.38
N ALA A 51 6.00 12.87 -16.32
CA ALA A 51 5.79 13.46 -15.00
C ALA A 51 7.11 13.93 -14.37
N ARG A 52 8.17 13.13 -14.42
CA ARG A 52 9.50 13.48 -13.91
C ARG A 52 10.06 14.72 -14.60
N ASP A 53 9.86 14.82 -15.92
CA ASP A 53 10.40 15.92 -16.71
C ASP A 53 9.59 17.22 -16.54
N HIS A 54 8.29 17.10 -16.22
CA HIS A 54 7.39 18.23 -15.98
C HIS A 54 7.47 18.77 -14.55
N PHE A 55 7.43 17.89 -13.55
CA PHE A 55 7.38 18.27 -12.13
C PHE A 55 8.78 18.24 -11.50
N LYS A 56 9.43 19.40 -11.39
CA LYS A 56 10.81 19.51 -10.86
C LYS A 56 10.90 19.33 -9.34
N GLU A 57 9.81 19.58 -8.64
CA GLU A 57 9.75 19.46 -7.16
C GLU A 57 9.37 18.05 -6.69
N GLY A 58 8.94 17.18 -7.60
CA GLY A 58 8.53 15.81 -7.29
C GLY A 58 9.68 14.83 -7.39
N VAL A 59 9.69 13.83 -6.51
CA VAL A 59 10.55 12.65 -6.64
C VAL A 59 9.70 11.50 -7.16
N PHE A 60 10.06 10.98 -8.32
CA PHE A 60 9.33 9.91 -8.99
C PHE A 60 10.17 8.65 -9.06
N PHE A 61 9.55 7.51 -8.81
CA PHE A 61 10.16 6.20 -8.96
C PHE A 61 9.31 5.37 -9.93
N PHE A 62 9.99 4.65 -10.80
CA PHE A 62 9.36 3.67 -11.66
C PHE A 62 9.78 2.27 -11.20
N CYS A 63 8.81 1.41 -11.03
CA CYS A 63 9.02 -0.01 -10.75
C CYS A 63 8.55 -0.80 -11.97
N SER A 64 9.47 -1.42 -12.68
CA SER A 64 9.12 -2.27 -13.82
C SER A 64 8.39 -3.54 -13.34
N LYS A 65 7.75 -4.22 -14.28
CA LYS A 65 7.13 -5.51 -13.97
C LYS A 65 8.19 -6.52 -13.53
N GLU A 66 9.32 -6.54 -14.20
CA GLU A 66 10.46 -7.42 -13.94
C GLU A 66 11.04 -7.17 -12.55
N ASP A 67 11.20 -5.89 -12.14
CA ASP A 67 11.64 -5.53 -10.80
C ASP A 67 10.64 -6.00 -9.73
N ASN A 68 9.35 -5.82 -10.01
CA ASN A 68 8.30 -6.26 -9.10
C ASN A 68 8.28 -7.79 -8.96
N ASP A 69 8.33 -8.52 -10.08
CA ASP A 69 8.30 -9.97 -10.12
C ASP A 69 9.54 -10.55 -9.40
N SER A 70 10.73 -9.99 -9.65
CA SER A 70 11.97 -10.37 -8.96
C SER A 70 11.88 -10.16 -7.44
N LYS A 71 11.27 -9.07 -7.00
CA LYS A 71 11.06 -8.82 -5.57
C LYS A 71 10.01 -9.76 -4.98
N CYS A 72 8.92 -10.02 -5.70
CA CYS A 72 7.90 -10.97 -5.27
C CYS A 72 8.49 -12.37 -5.07
N GLU A 73 9.32 -12.82 -5.99
CA GLU A 73 10.03 -14.10 -5.92
C GLU A 73 11.04 -14.09 -4.75
N ARG A 74 11.92 -13.10 -4.70
CA ARG A 74 12.95 -12.96 -3.65
C ARG A 74 12.38 -13.01 -2.24
N PHE A 75 11.24 -12.39 -2.01
CA PHE A 75 10.60 -12.31 -0.70
C PHE A 75 9.50 -13.35 -0.51
N GLY A 76 9.23 -14.22 -1.49
CA GLY A 76 8.19 -15.24 -1.44
C GLY A 76 6.80 -14.64 -1.19
N LEU A 77 6.50 -13.47 -1.77
CA LEU A 77 5.29 -12.71 -1.42
C LEU A 77 4.01 -13.45 -1.77
N ASP A 78 3.98 -14.16 -2.90
CA ASP A 78 2.81 -14.92 -3.33
C ASP A 78 2.51 -16.10 -2.40
N GLU A 79 3.55 -16.79 -1.94
CA GLU A 79 3.40 -17.86 -0.97
C GLU A 79 2.94 -17.32 0.38
N ARG A 80 3.56 -16.25 0.87
CA ARG A 80 3.13 -15.58 2.10
C ARG A 80 1.70 -15.10 2.03
N LYS A 81 1.26 -14.56 0.88
CA LYS A 81 -0.13 -14.15 0.65
C LYS A 81 -1.09 -15.33 0.69
N ARG A 82 -0.74 -16.45 0.07
CA ARG A 82 -1.55 -17.69 0.12
C ARG A 82 -1.69 -18.23 1.54
N GLN A 83 -0.63 -18.17 2.32
CA GLN A 83 -0.60 -18.65 3.70
C GLN A 83 -1.21 -17.67 4.70
N SER A 84 -1.34 -16.38 4.35
CA SER A 84 -1.85 -15.37 5.27
C SER A 84 -3.32 -15.57 5.59
N LYS A 85 -3.68 -15.38 6.86
CA LYS A 85 -5.08 -15.34 7.30
C LYS A 85 -5.65 -13.93 7.10
N ARG A 86 -6.92 -13.87 6.74
CA ARG A 86 -7.65 -12.62 6.74
C ARG A 86 -7.80 -12.12 8.17
N ILE A 87 -7.59 -10.84 8.39
CA ILE A 87 -7.92 -10.17 9.63
C ILE A 87 -9.36 -9.66 9.53
N ASP A 88 -10.24 -10.20 10.35
CA ASP A 88 -11.63 -9.76 10.37
C ASP A 88 -11.75 -8.33 10.91
N GLY A 89 -12.71 -7.57 10.39
CA GLY A 89 -12.91 -6.18 10.81
C GLY A 89 -11.86 -5.19 10.31
N THR A 90 -10.98 -5.57 9.37
CA THR A 90 -9.89 -4.71 8.84
C THR A 90 -10.38 -3.34 8.37
N LEU A 91 -11.64 -3.21 7.92
CA LEU A 91 -12.22 -1.93 7.49
C LEU A 91 -12.37 -0.92 8.64
N ARG A 92 -12.49 -1.40 9.87
CA ARG A 92 -12.61 -0.58 11.09
C ARG A 92 -11.26 -0.28 11.74
N LEU A 93 -10.21 -0.99 11.34
CA LEU A 93 -8.89 -0.85 11.94
C LEU A 93 -8.11 0.24 11.20
N HIS A 94 -7.64 1.25 11.93
CA HIS A 94 -6.95 2.40 11.38
C HIS A 94 -5.46 2.45 11.73
N GLN A 95 -5.05 1.73 12.73
CA GLN A 95 -3.65 1.73 13.15
C GLN A 95 -3.17 0.30 13.45
N PHE A 96 -1.96 0.00 12.99
CA PHE A 96 -1.32 -1.29 13.15
C PHE A 96 0.11 -1.08 13.64
N SER A 97 0.54 -1.88 14.61
CA SER A 97 1.91 -1.86 15.12
C SER A 97 2.37 -3.28 15.45
N PRO A 98 3.61 -3.64 15.15
CA PRO A 98 4.17 -4.91 15.59
C PRO A 98 4.27 -4.96 17.12
N ILE A 99 4.21 -6.16 17.66
CA ILE A 99 4.50 -6.43 19.07
C ILE A 99 5.94 -6.91 19.14
N GLU A 100 6.76 -6.24 19.94
CA GLU A 100 8.16 -6.62 20.10
C GLU A 100 8.27 -8.07 20.58
N GLY A 101 9.15 -8.84 19.92
CA GLY A 101 9.33 -10.27 20.22
C GLY A 101 8.19 -11.18 19.78
N ASN A 102 7.12 -10.67 19.17
CA ASN A 102 5.99 -11.47 18.74
C ASN A 102 5.76 -11.34 17.23
N THR A 103 5.98 -12.42 16.49
CA THR A 103 5.83 -12.48 15.02
C THR A 103 4.45 -12.92 14.56
N THR A 104 3.57 -13.31 15.49
CA THR A 104 2.26 -13.87 15.17
C THR A 104 1.08 -12.95 15.51
N HIS A 105 1.34 -11.83 16.18
CA HIS A 105 0.30 -10.89 16.58
C HIS A 105 0.67 -9.45 16.22
N LEU A 106 -0.34 -8.66 15.91
CA LEU A 106 -0.25 -7.20 15.72
C LEU A 106 -1.09 -6.49 16.77
N ARG A 107 -0.61 -5.33 17.18
CA ARG A 107 -1.46 -4.36 17.90
C ARG A 107 -2.28 -3.60 16.88
N VAL A 108 -3.57 -3.47 17.14
CA VAL A 108 -4.49 -2.76 16.26
C VAL A 108 -5.35 -1.77 17.04
N LYS A 109 -5.71 -0.66 16.41
CA LYS A 109 -6.64 0.34 16.92
C LYS A 109 -7.72 0.63 15.90
N GLU A 110 -8.93 0.92 16.37
CA GLU A 110 -10.04 1.38 15.53
C GLU A 110 -9.96 2.87 15.21
N THR A 111 -9.28 3.67 16.04
CA THR A 111 -9.11 5.10 15.81
C THR A 111 -7.64 5.51 15.96
N SER A 112 -7.23 6.57 15.26
CA SER A 112 -5.89 7.16 15.39
C SER A 112 -5.81 8.23 16.48
N TYR A 113 -6.95 8.65 17.03
CA TYR A 113 -7.05 9.78 17.98
C TYR A 113 -6.92 9.38 19.44
N ASP A 114 -7.03 8.09 19.77
CA ASP A 114 -6.87 7.65 21.14
C ASP A 114 -5.38 7.61 21.50
N ASP A 115 -4.87 8.61 22.19
CA ASP A 115 -3.54 8.62 22.81
C ASP A 115 -3.40 7.51 23.85
N TYR A 116 -4.50 6.94 24.27
CA TYR A 116 -4.57 5.85 25.21
C TYR A 116 -4.77 4.51 24.52
N TRP A 117 -3.86 3.57 24.76
CA TRP A 117 -3.88 2.21 24.22
C TRP A 117 -4.71 1.16 25.02
N PRO A 118 -5.86 1.45 25.66
CA PRO A 118 -6.54 0.48 26.50
C PRO A 118 -7.35 -0.55 25.74
N ARG A 119 -7.49 -0.40 24.42
CA ARG A 119 -8.17 -1.37 23.56
C ARG A 119 -7.23 -1.89 22.47
N MET A 120 -6.07 -2.33 22.89
CA MET A 120 -5.21 -3.09 22.00
C MET A 120 -5.81 -4.48 21.81
N GLN A 121 -6.48 -4.68 20.71
CA GLN A 121 -6.75 -6.02 20.25
C GLN A 121 -5.46 -6.60 19.69
N SER A 122 -5.03 -7.70 20.30
CA SER A 122 -4.00 -8.54 19.70
C SER A 122 -4.68 -9.37 18.62
N VAL A 123 -4.36 -9.06 17.36
CA VAL A 123 -4.86 -9.83 16.23
C VAL A 123 -3.79 -10.80 15.79
N GLN A 124 -4.13 -12.07 15.82
CA GLN A 124 -3.25 -13.12 15.33
C GLN A 124 -3.09 -13.00 13.82
N ILE A 125 -1.87 -12.65 13.39
CA ILE A 125 -1.44 -12.82 12.02
C ILE A 125 -0.77 -14.19 11.95
N GLY A 126 -1.41 -15.15 11.34
CA GLY A 126 -0.85 -16.50 11.27
C GLY A 126 -0.94 -17.07 9.88
N VAL A 127 -0.05 -17.98 9.62
CA VAL A 127 -0.12 -18.90 8.52
C VAL A 127 -1.39 -19.73 8.68
N LYS A 128 -2.15 -19.93 7.61
CA LYS A 128 -3.17 -20.99 7.60
C LYS A 128 -2.44 -22.27 7.96
N ASN A 129 -2.82 -22.92 9.07
CA ASN A 129 -2.28 -24.24 9.34
C ASN A 129 -2.53 -25.10 8.10
N SER A 130 -1.44 -25.49 7.45
CA SER A 130 -1.50 -26.51 6.43
C SER A 130 -2.12 -27.74 7.11
N LEU A 131 -3.35 -28.08 6.68
CA LEU A 131 -3.95 -29.40 6.73
C LEU A 131 -3.51 -30.26 7.94
N GLN A 132 -4.31 -30.28 8.99
CA GLN A 132 -4.55 -31.57 9.62
C GLN A 132 -5.12 -32.48 8.51
N THR A 133 -4.28 -33.27 7.90
CA THR A 133 -4.67 -34.50 7.24
C THR A 133 -5.10 -35.44 8.37
N ASP A 134 -6.40 -35.45 8.60
CA ASP A 134 -7.02 -36.53 9.37
C ASP A 134 -6.76 -37.83 8.60
N LEU A 135 -5.96 -38.70 9.21
CA LEU A 135 -5.86 -40.13 8.89
C LEU A 135 -7.05 -40.86 9.48
#